data_cdda5f05035cfa748580fbf342958d4a
#
_entry.id   cdda5f05035cfa748580fbf342958d4a
#
_cell.length_a   1.000
_cell.length_b   1.000
_cell.length_c   1.000
_cell.angle_alpha   90.00
_cell.angle_beta   90.00
_cell.angle_gamma   90.00
#
_symmetry.space_group_name_H-M   'P 1'
#
loop_
_entity.id
_entity.type
_entity.pdbx_description
1 polymer ?
#
loop_
_entity_poly.entity_id
_entity_poly.type
_entity_poly.pdbx_seq_one_letter_code
_entity_poly.pdbx_strand_id
1 'polypeptide(L)'
;MPYMKLIKLLYAAERESLLRFGKPIIGGHYYAMKLGPVVSEVLDLVKHPPDVLGPLAEEWSQHFERIGYDIQMTRPATLDPLSEAEVQLLTDTWDLFARLDQFQLSELTHRLFREWSDPGTGARPITPEEILRTLGKSDEEIEEARQDALERAHFDDLFQVAVAVSKVVPIEAARIPTAQGLV
;
A
#
# COMPACT_ATOMS: atom_id res chain seq x y z
N MET A 1 -17.56 -7.60 2.89
CA MET A 1 -17.95 -6.24 2.46
C MET A 1 -17.78 -6.09 0.96
N PRO A 2 -18.49 -5.16 0.29
CA PRO A 2 -18.27 -4.88 -1.12
C PRO A 2 -16.81 -4.50 -1.40
N TYR A 3 -16.19 -5.13 -2.41
CA TYR A 3 -14.77 -4.85 -2.72
C TYR A 3 -14.55 -3.39 -3.17
N MET A 4 -15.55 -2.77 -3.80
CA MET A 4 -15.49 -1.36 -4.15
C MET A 4 -15.35 -0.47 -2.91
N LYS A 5 -16.04 -0.80 -1.81
CA LYS A 5 -15.89 -0.09 -0.53
C LYS A 5 -14.47 -0.28 0.03
N LEU A 6 -13.96 -1.51 0.04
CA LEU A 6 -12.59 -1.80 0.50
C LEU A 6 -11.56 -0.96 -0.24
N ILE A 7 -11.61 -0.94 -1.57
CA ILE A 7 -10.66 -0.18 -2.40
C ILE A 7 -10.71 1.33 -2.10
N LYS A 8 -11.91 1.89 -1.87
CA LYS A 8 -12.05 3.31 -1.52
C LYS A 8 -11.51 3.62 -0.13
N LEU A 9 -11.74 2.74 0.84
CA LEU A 9 -11.18 2.89 2.18
C LEU A 9 -9.66 2.84 2.16
N LEU A 10 -9.07 1.90 1.41
CA LEU A 10 -7.62 1.79 1.29
C LEU A 10 -7.03 3.01 0.57
N TYR A 11 -7.65 3.50 -0.51
CA TYR A 11 -7.18 4.74 -1.14
C TYR A 11 -7.25 5.95 -0.20
N ALA A 12 -8.32 6.06 0.61
CA ALA A 12 -8.44 7.12 1.60
C ALA A 12 -7.34 7.02 2.68
N ALA A 13 -7.00 5.80 3.11
CA ALA A 13 -5.91 5.56 4.05
C ALA A 13 -4.54 5.89 3.45
N GLU A 14 -4.28 5.50 2.19
CA GLU A 14 -3.07 5.87 1.45
C GLU A 14 -2.86 7.39 1.40
N ARG A 15 -3.94 8.10 1.03
CA ARG A 15 -3.97 9.56 0.95
C ARG A 15 -3.65 10.21 2.30
N GLU A 16 -4.23 9.70 3.37
CA GLU A 16 -3.99 10.19 4.73
C GLU A 16 -2.57 9.84 5.22
N SER A 17 -2.04 8.69 4.84
CA SER A 17 -0.66 8.29 5.15
C SER A 17 0.37 9.18 4.46
N LEU A 18 0.15 9.49 3.18
CA LEU A 18 0.97 10.44 2.46
C LEU A 18 0.95 11.83 3.13
N LEU A 19 -0.23 12.29 3.60
CA LEU A 19 -0.35 13.57 4.31
C LEU A 19 0.42 13.60 5.62
N ARG A 20 0.25 12.56 6.46
CA ARG A 20 0.79 12.54 7.84
C ARG A 20 2.24 12.12 7.89
N PHE A 21 2.63 11.15 7.07
CA PHE A 21 3.90 10.46 7.18
C PHE A 21 4.82 10.65 5.95
N GLY A 22 4.34 11.30 4.88
CA GLY A 22 5.08 11.43 3.62
C GLY A 22 5.32 10.10 2.90
N LYS A 23 4.68 9.02 3.34
CA LYS A 23 4.83 7.68 2.76
C LYS A 23 3.49 6.96 2.66
N PRO A 24 3.29 6.07 1.67
CA PRO A 24 2.12 5.20 1.60
C PRO A 24 2.21 4.04 2.61
N ILE A 25 1.08 3.36 2.87
CA ILE A 25 1.02 2.08 3.61
C ILE A 25 1.22 0.91 2.64
N ILE A 26 0.46 0.90 1.55
CA ILE A 26 0.50 -0.14 0.51
C ILE A 26 1.48 0.28 -0.59
N GLY A 27 1.36 1.53 -1.05
CA GLY A 27 2.12 2.04 -2.18
C GLY A 27 1.60 1.52 -3.52
N GLY A 28 2.49 1.52 -4.54
CA GLY A 28 2.15 1.08 -5.87
C GLY A 28 1.56 2.19 -6.74
N HIS A 29 0.58 1.83 -7.59
CA HIS A 29 0.03 2.74 -8.59
C HIS A 29 -1.40 3.14 -8.25
N TYR A 30 -1.66 4.44 -8.36
CA TYR A 30 -3.00 4.99 -8.17
C TYR A 30 -3.61 5.40 -9.49
N TYR A 31 -4.92 5.15 -9.65
CA TYR A 31 -5.66 5.55 -10.84
C TYR A 31 -6.99 6.20 -10.49
N ALA A 32 -7.32 7.28 -11.20
CA ALA A 32 -8.68 7.75 -11.29
C ALA A 32 -9.45 6.81 -12.22
N MET A 33 -10.52 6.22 -11.73
CA MET A 33 -11.47 5.42 -12.48
C MET A 33 -12.87 6.03 -12.40
N LYS A 34 -13.81 5.58 -13.23
CA LYS A 34 -15.17 6.13 -13.29
C LYS A 34 -15.88 6.15 -11.92
N LEU A 35 -15.65 5.15 -11.08
CA LEU A 35 -16.23 5.08 -9.72
C LEU A 35 -15.30 5.63 -8.63
N GLY A 36 -14.36 6.51 -8.99
CA GLY A 36 -13.44 7.16 -8.07
C GLY A 36 -12.03 6.53 -8.07
N PRO A 37 -11.09 7.08 -7.27
CA PRO A 37 -9.71 6.64 -7.26
C PRO A 37 -9.53 5.26 -6.64
N VAL A 38 -8.47 4.57 -7.05
CA VAL A 38 -8.14 3.20 -6.62
C VAL A 38 -6.63 3.04 -6.40
N VAL A 39 -6.26 2.09 -5.54
CA VAL A 39 -4.93 1.47 -5.48
C VAL A 39 -4.96 0.28 -6.43
N SER A 40 -4.17 0.31 -7.51
CA SER A 40 -4.24 -0.67 -8.60
C SER A 40 -3.95 -2.08 -8.13
N GLU A 41 -2.91 -2.25 -7.34
CA GLU A 41 -2.45 -3.53 -6.83
C GLU A 41 -3.55 -4.27 -6.06
N VAL A 42 -4.30 -3.54 -5.22
CA VAL A 42 -5.43 -4.13 -4.49
C VAL A 42 -6.58 -4.49 -5.43
N LEU A 43 -6.87 -3.62 -6.40
CA LEU A 43 -7.91 -3.90 -7.39
C LEU A 43 -7.58 -5.15 -8.21
N ASP A 44 -6.32 -5.33 -8.56
CA ASP A 44 -5.83 -6.47 -9.33
C ASP A 44 -5.91 -7.76 -8.51
N LEU A 45 -5.48 -7.74 -7.23
CA LEU A 45 -5.64 -8.87 -6.31
C LEU A 45 -7.09 -9.31 -6.15
N VAL A 46 -8.03 -8.35 -6.14
CA VAL A 46 -9.46 -8.65 -6.04
C VAL A 46 -10.04 -9.22 -7.35
N LYS A 47 -9.55 -8.76 -8.51
CA LYS A 47 -10.16 -9.06 -9.81
C LYS A 47 -9.57 -10.24 -10.54
N HIS A 48 -8.29 -10.51 -10.34
CA HIS A 48 -7.55 -11.51 -11.09
C HIS A 48 -7.31 -12.77 -10.26
N PRO A 49 -7.30 -13.95 -10.88
CA PRO A 49 -6.97 -15.18 -10.18
C PRO A 49 -5.49 -15.24 -9.78
N PRO A 50 -5.14 -16.00 -8.73
CA PRO A 50 -3.78 -16.07 -8.18
C PRO A 50 -2.69 -16.47 -9.18
N ASP A 51 -3.01 -17.34 -10.12
CA ASP A 51 -2.09 -17.83 -11.17
C ASP A 51 -1.61 -16.74 -12.14
N VAL A 52 -2.32 -15.59 -12.19
CA VAL A 52 -1.96 -14.46 -13.04
C VAL A 52 -0.99 -13.49 -12.34
N LEU A 53 -1.12 -13.33 -11.01
CA LEU A 53 -0.40 -12.29 -10.24
C LEU A 53 0.77 -12.84 -9.39
N GLY A 54 0.98 -14.15 -9.38
CA GLY A 54 2.11 -14.78 -8.69
C GLY A 54 1.99 -14.84 -7.16
N PRO A 55 3.13 -14.90 -6.43
CA PRO A 55 3.16 -15.24 -4.99
C PRO A 55 2.31 -14.34 -4.09
N LEU A 56 2.23 -13.05 -4.38
CA LEU A 56 1.42 -12.11 -3.60
C LEU A 56 -0.08 -12.45 -3.68
N ALA A 57 -0.55 -12.86 -4.85
CA ALA A 57 -1.95 -13.25 -5.03
C ALA A 57 -2.24 -14.65 -4.43
N GLU A 58 -1.25 -15.52 -4.40
CA GLU A 58 -1.34 -16.80 -3.68
C GLU A 58 -1.51 -16.56 -2.18
N GLU A 59 -0.71 -15.67 -1.58
CA GLU A 59 -0.84 -15.27 -0.18
C GLU A 59 -2.18 -14.60 0.10
N TRP A 60 -2.58 -13.63 -0.73
CA TRP A 60 -3.89 -13.00 -0.63
C TRP A 60 -5.03 -14.02 -0.60
N SER A 61 -5.02 -15.00 -1.49
CA SER A 61 -6.06 -16.02 -1.61
C SER A 61 -6.16 -16.96 -0.40
N GLN A 62 -5.12 -17.05 0.43
CA GLN A 62 -5.17 -17.82 1.69
C GLN A 62 -6.01 -17.12 2.76
N HIS A 63 -6.13 -15.81 2.68
CA HIS A 63 -6.80 -14.97 3.68
C HIS A 63 -8.14 -14.41 3.20
N PHE A 64 -8.31 -14.25 1.90
CA PHE A 64 -9.47 -13.58 1.32
C PHE A 64 -10.07 -14.36 0.16
N GLU A 65 -11.38 -14.31 0.07
CA GLU A 65 -12.16 -14.87 -1.04
C GLU A 65 -13.10 -13.81 -1.60
N ARG A 66 -13.21 -13.76 -2.93
CA ARG A 66 -14.19 -12.92 -3.61
C ARG A 66 -15.45 -13.73 -3.91
N ILE A 67 -16.60 -13.27 -3.40
CA ILE A 67 -17.92 -13.82 -3.66
C ILE A 67 -18.77 -12.76 -4.36
N GLY A 68 -18.81 -12.84 -5.69
CA GLY A 68 -19.50 -11.83 -6.52
C GLY A 68 -18.84 -10.46 -6.42
N TYR A 69 -19.52 -9.51 -5.78
CA TYR A 69 -19.00 -8.14 -5.54
C TYR A 69 -18.45 -7.95 -4.13
N ASP A 70 -18.46 -8.97 -3.30
CA ASP A 70 -17.96 -8.90 -1.93
C ASP A 70 -16.58 -9.54 -1.80
N ILE A 71 -15.79 -9.01 -0.85
CA ILE A 71 -14.59 -9.64 -0.29
C ILE A 71 -14.93 -10.14 1.10
N GLN A 72 -14.61 -11.40 1.35
CA GLN A 72 -14.72 -12.04 2.65
C GLN A 72 -13.34 -12.49 3.14
N MET A 73 -13.02 -12.18 4.40
CA MET A 73 -11.87 -12.77 5.06
C MET A 73 -12.21 -14.20 5.45
N THR A 74 -11.44 -15.16 4.98
CA THR A 74 -11.58 -16.61 5.26
C THR A 74 -10.68 -17.04 6.41
N ARG A 75 -9.53 -16.38 6.58
CA ARG A 75 -8.58 -16.61 7.67
C ARG A 75 -8.06 -15.27 8.18
N PRO A 76 -7.86 -15.10 9.50
CA PRO A 76 -7.20 -13.93 10.02
C PRO A 76 -5.79 -13.77 9.43
N ALA A 77 -5.43 -12.53 9.08
CA ALA A 77 -4.07 -12.14 8.74
C ALA A 77 -3.41 -11.51 9.97
N THR A 78 -2.08 -11.58 10.06
CA THR A 78 -1.32 -10.85 11.08
C THR A 78 -1.21 -9.37 10.72
N LEU A 79 -1.12 -8.52 11.75
CA LEU A 79 -0.84 -7.09 11.61
C LEU A 79 0.65 -6.77 11.83
N ASP A 80 1.48 -7.77 12.08
CA ASP A 80 2.91 -7.60 12.42
C ASP A 80 3.71 -6.74 11.42
N PRO A 81 3.40 -6.73 10.10
CA PRO A 81 4.09 -5.85 9.16
C PRO A 81 3.75 -4.36 9.30
N LEU A 82 2.66 -4.02 10.00
CA LEU A 82 2.18 -2.65 10.16
C LEU A 82 2.69 -2.05 11.47
N SER A 83 3.12 -0.79 11.43
CA SER A 83 3.39 -0.02 12.64
C SER A 83 2.08 0.33 13.37
N GLU A 84 2.18 0.64 14.67
CA GLU A 84 1.02 1.09 15.46
C GLU A 84 0.34 2.32 14.85
N ALA A 85 1.13 3.25 14.28
CA ALA A 85 0.62 4.45 13.63
C ALA A 85 -0.18 4.13 12.36
N GLU A 86 0.25 3.15 11.57
CA GLU A 86 -0.47 2.68 10.38
C GLU A 86 -1.76 1.95 10.75
N VAL A 87 -1.73 1.10 11.78
CA VAL A 87 -2.93 0.44 12.32
C VAL A 87 -3.95 1.48 12.82
N GLN A 88 -3.47 2.49 13.56
CA GLN A 88 -4.35 3.56 14.05
C GLN A 88 -4.96 4.35 12.89
N LEU A 89 -4.18 4.70 11.87
CA LEU A 89 -4.66 5.41 10.68
C LEU A 89 -5.72 4.60 9.92
N LEU A 90 -5.51 3.29 9.75
CA LEU A 90 -6.50 2.41 9.11
C LEU A 90 -7.79 2.35 9.93
N THR A 91 -7.67 2.31 11.27
CA THR A 91 -8.82 2.32 12.19
C THR A 91 -9.57 3.63 12.11
N ASP A 92 -8.88 4.78 12.16
CA ASP A 92 -9.48 6.11 12.03
C ASP A 92 -10.22 6.25 10.70
N THR A 93 -9.60 5.77 9.61
CA THR A 93 -10.21 5.78 8.27
C THR A 93 -11.48 4.92 8.23
N TRP A 94 -11.44 3.75 8.84
CA TRP A 94 -12.62 2.90 8.98
C TRP A 94 -13.73 3.62 9.75
N ASP A 95 -13.45 4.17 10.92
CA ASP A 95 -14.43 4.81 11.79
C ASP A 95 -15.10 6.00 11.11
N LEU A 96 -14.32 6.75 10.29
CA LEU A 96 -14.83 7.89 9.54
C LEU A 96 -15.83 7.48 8.44
N PHE A 97 -15.56 6.37 7.75
CA PHE A 97 -16.29 6.00 6.55
C PHE A 97 -17.13 4.71 6.67
N ALA A 98 -17.06 3.98 7.80
CA ALA A 98 -17.69 2.67 7.96
C ALA A 98 -19.21 2.68 7.70
N ARG A 99 -19.89 3.78 8.04
CA ARG A 99 -21.34 3.91 7.89
C ARG A 99 -21.83 4.16 6.48
N LEU A 100 -20.91 4.55 5.56
CA LEU A 100 -21.25 4.79 4.16
C LEU A 100 -21.32 3.47 3.40
N ASP A 101 -22.28 3.35 2.51
CA ASP A 101 -22.25 2.28 1.52
C ASP A 101 -21.21 2.56 0.41
N GLN A 102 -20.98 1.59 -0.47
CA GLN A 102 -19.98 1.69 -1.53
C GLN A 102 -20.23 2.83 -2.52
N PHE A 103 -21.51 3.19 -2.78
CA PHE A 103 -21.85 4.24 -3.74
C PHE A 103 -21.75 5.62 -3.10
N GLN A 104 -22.20 5.75 -1.85
CA GLN A 104 -22.03 6.97 -1.06
C GLN A 104 -20.54 7.30 -0.90
N LEU A 105 -19.71 6.28 -0.61
CA LEU A 105 -18.28 6.46 -0.48
C LEU A 105 -17.64 6.82 -1.83
N SER A 106 -18.06 6.19 -2.93
CA SER A 106 -17.62 6.55 -4.27
C SER A 106 -17.91 8.01 -4.60
N GLU A 107 -19.16 8.47 -4.38
CA GLU A 107 -19.54 9.86 -4.61
C GLU A 107 -18.74 10.83 -3.72
N LEU A 108 -18.53 10.45 -2.46
CA LEU A 108 -17.75 11.27 -1.53
C LEU A 108 -16.30 11.44 -2.01
N THR A 109 -15.67 10.37 -2.50
CA THR A 109 -14.30 10.45 -3.03
C THR A 109 -14.21 11.37 -4.25
N HIS A 110 -15.23 11.41 -5.13
CA HIS A 110 -15.27 12.34 -6.25
C HIS A 110 -15.31 13.81 -5.81
N ARG A 111 -15.91 14.08 -4.67
CA ARG A 111 -16.08 15.45 -4.14
C ARG A 111 -14.91 15.92 -3.30
N LEU A 112 -14.31 15.03 -2.52
CA LEU A 112 -13.27 15.36 -1.55
C LEU A 112 -11.86 15.23 -2.09
N PHE A 113 -11.63 14.28 -3.01
CA PHE A 113 -10.29 13.97 -3.51
C PHE A 113 -10.04 14.73 -4.82
N ARG A 114 -9.44 15.90 -4.68
CA ARG A 114 -9.26 16.87 -5.80
C ARG A 114 -8.31 16.35 -6.89
N GLU A 115 -7.49 15.37 -6.57
CA GLU A 115 -6.66 14.64 -7.52
C GLU A 115 -7.47 13.74 -8.46
N TRP A 116 -8.72 13.42 -8.11
CA TRP A 116 -9.59 12.66 -8.99
C TRP A 116 -10.27 13.57 -10.02
N SER A 117 -10.28 13.12 -11.26
CA SER A 117 -11.12 13.65 -12.32
C SER A 117 -11.72 12.51 -13.11
N ASP A 118 -12.93 12.69 -13.66
CA ASP A 118 -13.61 11.65 -14.44
C ASP A 118 -12.78 11.26 -15.67
N PRO A 119 -12.26 10.04 -15.76
CA PRO A 119 -11.48 9.57 -16.90
C PRO A 119 -12.34 9.08 -18.07
N GLY A 120 -13.67 9.24 -18.00
CA GLY A 120 -14.60 8.67 -18.97
C GLY A 120 -14.65 7.14 -18.88
N THR A 121 -14.32 6.46 -19.99
CA THR A 121 -14.31 4.99 -20.07
C THR A 121 -12.97 4.35 -19.74
N GLY A 122 -11.94 5.17 -19.50
CA GLY A 122 -10.58 4.71 -19.24
C GLY A 122 -10.18 4.75 -17.76
N ALA A 123 -8.88 4.84 -17.56
CA ALA A 123 -8.24 5.10 -16.26
C ALA A 123 -7.16 6.17 -16.45
N ARG A 124 -7.02 7.11 -15.52
CA ARG A 124 -5.97 8.13 -15.52
C ARG A 124 -5.04 7.87 -14.34
N PRO A 125 -3.72 7.80 -14.55
CA PRO A 125 -2.77 7.73 -13.45
C PRO A 125 -2.92 8.92 -12.51
N ILE A 126 -2.74 8.67 -11.22
CA ILE A 126 -2.60 9.68 -10.16
C ILE A 126 -1.23 9.44 -9.52
N THR A 127 -0.41 10.47 -9.37
CA THR A 127 0.88 10.33 -8.71
C THR A 127 0.82 10.72 -7.24
N PRO A 128 1.73 10.21 -6.38
CA PRO A 128 1.84 10.66 -5.00
C PRO A 128 2.04 12.18 -4.88
N GLU A 129 2.80 12.78 -5.79
CA GLU A 129 3.03 14.23 -5.85
C GLU A 129 1.73 14.99 -6.15
N GLU A 130 0.89 14.45 -7.05
CA GLU A 130 -0.43 15.03 -7.34
C GLU A 130 -1.32 14.99 -6.09
N ILE A 131 -1.32 13.86 -5.37
CA ILE A 131 -2.04 13.72 -4.09
C ILE A 131 -1.54 14.76 -3.08
N LEU A 132 -0.24 14.82 -2.83
CA LEU A 132 0.38 15.74 -1.87
C LEU A 132 0.08 17.20 -2.21
N ARG A 133 0.12 17.58 -3.49
CA ARG A 133 -0.21 18.94 -3.95
C ARG A 133 -1.68 19.29 -3.65
N THR A 134 -2.61 18.36 -3.85
CA THR A 134 -4.04 18.60 -3.54
C THR A 134 -4.32 18.64 -2.05
N LEU A 135 -3.43 18.07 -1.23
CA LEU A 135 -3.43 18.14 0.23
C LEU A 135 -2.80 19.43 0.77
N GLY A 136 -2.26 20.29 -0.11
CA GLY A 136 -1.71 21.59 0.25
C GLY A 136 -0.23 21.58 0.63
N LYS A 137 0.50 20.50 0.30
CA LYS A 137 1.94 20.42 0.48
C LYS A 137 2.66 21.36 -0.50
N SER A 138 3.74 22.00 -0.03
CA SER A 138 4.60 22.83 -0.86
C SER A 138 5.43 21.98 -1.83
N ASP A 139 5.99 22.62 -2.87
CA ASP A 139 6.86 21.90 -3.82
C ASP A 139 8.13 21.37 -3.13
N GLU A 140 8.63 22.04 -2.09
CA GLU A 140 9.75 21.58 -1.27
C GLU A 140 9.39 20.33 -0.48
N GLU A 141 8.25 20.31 0.21
CA GLU A 141 7.76 19.14 0.95
C GLU A 141 7.48 17.92 0.03
N ILE A 142 7.00 18.19 -1.20
CA ILE A 142 6.77 17.15 -2.21
C ILE A 142 8.09 16.55 -2.69
N GLU A 143 9.09 17.41 -2.96
CA GLU A 143 10.41 16.94 -3.38
C GLU A 143 11.11 16.16 -2.26
N GLU A 144 10.98 16.60 -1.02
CA GLU A 144 11.49 15.87 0.15
C GLU A 144 10.85 14.47 0.27
N ALA A 145 9.52 14.39 0.20
CA ALA A 145 8.80 13.10 0.20
C ALA A 145 9.22 12.20 -0.97
N ARG A 146 9.51 12.77 -2.14
CA ARG A 146 10.00 12.03 -3.31
C ARG A 146 11.41 11.48 -3.07
N GLN A 147 12.32 12.27 -2.51
CA GLN A 147 13.68 11.83 -2.18
C GLN A 147 13.64 10.70 -1.13
N ASP A 148 12.87 10.86 -0.08
CA ASP A 148 12.67 9.83 0.95
C ASP A 148 12.11 8.53 0.36
N ALA A 149 11.21 8.61 -0.62
CA ALA A 149 10.68 7.43 -1.30
C ALA A 149 11.75 6.72 -2.14
N LEU A 150 12.61 7.47 -2.84
CA LEU A 150 13.72 6.91 -3.62
C LEU A 150 14.78 6.26 -2.71
N GLU A 151 15.09 6.87 -1.57
CA GLU A 151 16.03 6.31 -0.60
C GLU A 151 15.49 5.01 -0.01
N ARG A 152 14.21 4.97 0.38
CA ARG A 152 13.56 3.73 0.86
C ARG A 152 13.61 2.62 -0.19
N ALA A 153 13.22 2.91 -1.42
CA ALA A 153 13.28 1.93 -2.51
C ALA A 153 14.70 1.38 -2.73
N HIS A 154 15.70 2.25 -2.65
CA HIS A 154 17.10 1.82 -2.76
C HIS A 154 17.53 0.91 -1.59
N PHE A 155 17.12 1.23 -0.36
CA PHE A 155 17.39 0.36 0.80
C PHE A 155 16.69 -0.99 0.68
N ASP A 156 15.43 -1.01 0.23
CA ASP A 156 14.67 -2.24 0.02
C ASP A 156 15.33 -3.14 -1.03
N ASP A 157 15.79 -2.57 -2.14
CA ASP A 157 16.54 -3.28 -3.18
C ASP A 157 17.85 -3.87 -2.63
N LEU A 158 18.62 -3.10 -1.88
CA LEU A 158 19.87 -3.57 -1.25
C LEU A 158 19.59 -4.69 -0.24
N PHE A 159 18.52 -4.57 0.56
CA PHE A 159 18.13 -5.59 1.52
C PHE A 159 17.73 -6.90 0.81
N GLN A 160 16.94 -6.81 -0.26
CA GLN A 160 16.56 -7.99 -1.06
C GLN A 160 17.79 -8.70 -1.66
N VAL A 161 18.76 -7.94 -2.18
CA VAL A 161 20.03 -8.49 -2.67
C VAL A 161 20.79 -9.18 -1.54
N ALA A 162 20.89 -8.56 -0.35
CA ALA A 162 21.58 -9.14 0.80
C ALA A 162 20.92 -10.45 1.27
N VAL A 163 19.59 -10.49 1.31
CA VAL A 163 18.81 -11.70 1.63
C VAL A 163 19.02 -12.79 0.60
N ALA A 164 19.03 -12.45 -0.70
CA ALA A 164 19.29 -13.40 -1.77
C ALA A 164 20.70 -13.99 -1.68
N VAL A 165 21.72 -13.15 -1.43
CA VAL A 165 23.11 -13.58 -1.26
C VAL A 165 23.26 -14.48 -0.03
N SER A 166 22.61 -14.16 1.09
CA SER A 166 22.68 -14.98 2.32
C SER A 166 22.08 -16.38 2.14
N LYS A 167 21.13 -16.56 1.23
CA LYS A 167 20.57 -17.88 0.87
C LYS A 167 21.50 -18.72 -0.03
N VAL A 168 22.38 -18.06 -0.78
CA VAL A 168 23.31 -18.73 -1.73
C VAL A 168 24.68 -18.99 -1.09
N VAL A 169 25.10 -18.09 -0.19
CA VAL A 169 26.37 -18.21 0.54
C VAL A 169 26.04 -18.43 2.02
N PRO A 170 26.06 -19.70 2.51
CA PRO A 170 25.95 -19.95 3.95
C PRO A 170 27.11 -19.22 4.63
N ILE A 171 26.79 -18.28 5.51
CA ILE A 171 27.78 -17.64 6.37
C ILE A 171 28.24 -18.72 7.36
N GLU A 172 29.26 -19.50 6.98
CA GLU A 172 30.03 -20.26 7.94
C GLU A 172 30.56 -19.25 8.95
N ALA A 173 30.15 -19.43 10.20
CA ALA A 173 30.46 -18.54 11.29
C ALA A 173 31.94 -18.15 11.21
N ALA A 174 32.21 -16.89 10.95
CA ALA A 174 33.53 -16.32 11.09
C ALA A 174 33.97 -16.58 12.53
N ARG A 175 34.78 -17.60 12.75
CA ARG A 175 35.48 -17.83 14.01
C ARG A 175 36.35 -16.60 14.24
N ILE A 176 35.88 -15.71 15.12
CA ILE A 176 36.72 -14.69 15.70
C ILE A 176 37.84 -15.47 16.41
N PRO A 177 39.10 -15.33 16.00
CA PRO A 177 40.20 -15.94 16.74
C PRO A 177 40.21 -15.32 18.16
N THR A 178 39.89 -16.13 19.14
CA THR A 178 40.13 -15.75 20.54
C THR A 178 41.62 -15.53 20.68
N ALA A 179 42.01 -14.28 20.96
CA ALA A 179 43.36 -13.94 21.37
C ALA A 179 43.63 -14.62 22.71
N GLN A 180 44.25 -15.80 22.66
CA GLN A 180 44.89 -16.41 23.82
C GLN A 180 46.39 -16.23 23.68
N GLY A 181 46.98 -15.62 24.69
CA GLY A 181 48.36 -15.79 25.05
C GLY A 181 49.31 -14.65 24.75
N LEU A 182 49.42 -13.70 25.65
CA LEU A 182 50.69 -13.06 26.00
C LEU A 182 50.81 -13.12 27.52
N VAL A 183 51.64 -14.08 27.98
CA VAL A 183 52.26 -14.06 29.28
C VAL A 183 53.59 -13.36 29.08
#